data_ff8ee12983b11160008852521a23669d
#
_entry.id   ff8ee12983b11160008852521a23669d
#
_cell.length_a   1.000
_cell.length_b   1.000
_cell.length_c   1.000
_cell.angle_alpha   90.00
_cell.angle_beta   90.00
_cell.angle_gamma   90.00
#
_symmetry.space_group_name_H-M   'P 1'
#
loop_
_entity.id
_entity.type
_entity.pdbx_description
1 polymer ?
#
loop_
_entity_poly.entity_id
_entity_poly.type
_entity_poly.pdbx_seq_one_letter_code
_entity_poly.pdbx_strand_id
1 'polypeptide(L)'
;MTLRKTTLAAALALSCGLSMLAYAHSGATGIVKERMDFFKQNKDNLKAIKTHFRNGDLDAIIPLAKQIRDWAEKMPAYFPAGSDGKPSEASPQIWSDF
;
A
#
# COMPACT_ATOMS: atom_id res chain seq x y z
N MET A 1 -38.64 17.45 19.30
CA MET A 1 -38.14 16.08 19.45
C MET A 1 -37.88 15.37 18.12
N THR A 2 -38.63 15.62 17.07
CA THR A 2 -38.46 15.05 15.75
C THR A 2 -37.16 15.54 15.01
N LEU A 3 -36.69 16.76 15.29
CA LEU A 3 -35.46 17.33 14.70
C LEU A 3 -34.16 16.66 15.20
N ARG A 4 -34.16 16.11 16.43
CA ARG A 4 -32.98 15.43 16.98
C ARG A 4 -32.76 14.04 16.36
N LYS A 5 -33.84 13.37 15.95
CA LYS A 5 -33.76 12.04 15.33
C LYS A 5 -33.29 12.09 13.88
N THR A 6 -33.64 13.16 13.16
CA THR A 6 -33.18 13.34 11.77
C THR A 6 -31.72 13.75 11.68
N THR A 7 -31.20 14.54 12.63
CA THR A 7 -29.77 14.90 12.66
C THR A 7 -28.86 13.71 12.97
N LEU A 8 -29.29 12.82 13.85
CA LEU A 8 -28.54 11.59 14.18
C LEU A 8 -28.48 10.61 12.99
N ALA A 9 -29.56 10.47 12.24
CA ALA A 9 -29.61 9.61 11.07
C ALA A 9 -28.71 10.14 9.92
N ALA A 10 -28.64 11.47 9.74
CA ALA A 10 -27.76 12.08 8.73
C ALA A 10 -26.29 11.92 9.10
N ALA A 11 -25.92 12.02 10.38
CA ALA A 11 -24.55 11.81 10.83
C ALA A 11 -24.08 10.37 10.64
N LEU A 12 -24.94 9.39 10.88
CA LEU A 12 -24.68 7.97 10.66
C LEU A 12 -24.49 7.63 9.16
N ALA A 13 -25.29 8.23 8.29
CA ALA A 13 -25.17 8.04 6.84
C ALA A 13 -23.84 8.60 6.30
N LEU A 14 -23.37 9.74 6.81
CA LEU A 14 -22.09 10.34 6.44
C LEU A 14 -20.90 9.46 6.89
N SER A 15 -20.96 8.90 8.07
CA SER A 15 -19.95 7.99 8.63
C SER A 15 -19.82 6.71 7.81
N CYS A 16 -20.92 6.10 7.39
CA CYS A 16 -20.95 4.93 6.53
C CYS A 16 -20.38 5.23 5.12
N GLY A 17 -20.68 6.39 4.55
CA GLY A 17 -20.16 6.79 3.24
C GLY A 17 -18.65 6.96 3.22
N LEU A 18 -18.07 7.57 4.26
CA LEU A 18 -16.61 7.73 4.41
C LEU A 18 -15.90 6.39 4.59
N SER A 19 -16.48 5.45 5.33
CA SER A 19 -15.93 4.10 5.53
C SER A 19 -15.93 3.30 4.23
N MET A 20 -16.95 3.41 3.39
CA MET A 20 -17.02 2.74 2.09
C MET A 20 -16.01 3.29 1.09
N LEU A 21 -15.77 4.61 1.08
CA LEU A 21 -14.75 5.24 0.24
C LEU A 21 -13.34 4.78 0.63
N ALA A 22 -13.01 4.75 1.93
CA ALA A 22 -11.74 4.25 2.41
C ALA A 22 -11.54 2.77 2.04
N TYR A 23 -12.58 1.95 2.12
CA TYR A 23 -12.54 0.54 1.74
C TYR A 23 -12.34 0.35 0.24
N ALA A 24 -12.99 1.17 -0.61
CA ALA A 24 -12.84 1.11 -2.07
C ALA A 24 -11.41 1.44 -2.52
N HIS A 25 -10.72 2.40 -1.84
CA HIS A 25 -9.32 2.74 -2.12
C HIS A 25 -8.32 1.73 -1.56
N SER A 26 -8.67 1.04 -0.47
CA SER A 26 -7.78 0.10 0.20
C SER A 26 -8.13 -1.37 -0.06
N GLY A 27 -9.10 -1.68 -0.91
CA GLY A 27 -9.73 -2.99 -1.13
C GLY A 27 -8.81 -4.21 -1.32
N ALA A 28 -7.49 -4.04 -1.17
CA ALA A 28 -6.52 -5.13 -1.18
C ALA A 28 -6.56 -5.90 0.13
N THR A 29 -6.53 -7.23 0.04
CA THR A 29 -6.43 -8.16 1.18
C THR A 29 -5.38 -9.24 0.87
N GLY A 30 -4.94 -9.95 1.91
CA GLY A 30 -4.01 -11.06 1.76
C GLY A 30 -2.69 -10.65 1.11
N ILE A 31 -2.19 -11.50 0.23
CA ILE A 31 -0.88 -11.32 -0.41
C ILE A 31 -0.82 -10.06 -1.29
N VAL A 32 -1.92 -9.68 -1.91
CA VAL A 32 -1.98 -8.46 -2.72
C VAL A 32 -1.76 -7.23 -1.84
N LYS A 33 -2.42 -7.17 -0.68
CA LYS A 33 -2.22 -6.10 0.28
C LYS A 33 -0.78 -6.06 0.79
N GLU A 34 -0.23 -7.21 1.16
CA GLU A 34 1.14 -7.30 1.68
C GLU A 34 2.17 -6.76 0.68
N ARG A 35 2.10 -7.18 -0.59
CA ARG A 35 3.04 -6.67 -1.59
C ARG A 35 2.84 -5.19 -1.91
N MET A 36 1.60 -4.69 -1.88
CA MET A 36 1.33 -3.26 -2.04
C MET A 36 1.93 -2.44 -0.89
N ASP A 37 1.84 -2.94 0.34
CA ASP A 37 2.45 -2.31 1.51
C ASP A 37 3.98 -2.28 1.39
N PHE A 38 4.60 -3.37 0.91
CA PHE A 38 6.05 -3.40 0.65
C PHE A 38 6.47 -2.43 -0.44
N PHE A 39 5.72 -2.30 -1.52
CA PHE A 39 6.01 -1.30 -2.56
C PHE A 39 5.89 0.12 -2.02
N LYS A 40 4.90 0.39 -1.18
CA LYS A 40 4.77 1.68 -0.52
C LYS A 40 5.96 1.96 0.39
N GLN A 41 6.38 0.99 1.20
CA GLN A 41 7.55 1.10 2.04
C GLN A 41 8.82 1.35 1.22
N ASN A 42 8.96 0.66 0.08
CA ASN A 42 10.07 0.85 -0.85
C ASN A 42 10.12 2.29 -1.39
N LYS A 43 8.96 2.84 -1.76
CA LYS A 43 8.84 4.23 -2.19
C LYS A 43 9.25 5.21 -1.09
N ASP A 44 8.80 4.97 0.15
CA ASP A 44 9.14 5.81 1.29
C ASP A 44 10.65 5.74 1.60
N ASN A 45 11.25 4.56 1.50
CA ASN A 45 12.69 4.37 1.66
C ASN A 45 13.49 5.14 0.61
N LEU A 46 13.05 5.12 -0.64
CA LEU A 46 13.71 5.88 -1.72
C LEU A 46 13.65 7.39 -1.48
N LYS A 47 12.52 7.89 -1.00
CA LYS A 47 12.39 9.31 -0.61
C LYS A 47 13.34 9.68 0.52
N ALA A 48 13.43 8.84 1.54
CA ALA A 48 14.32 9.04 2.68
C ALA A 48 15.80 9.01 2.23
N ILE A 49 16.18 8.07 1.38
CA ILE A 49 17.53 8.00 0.80
C ILE A 49 17.87 9.30 0.08
N LYS A 50 16.96 9.82 -0.72
CA LYS A 50 17.17 11.07 -1.47
C LYS A 50 17.42 12.25 -0.53
N THR A 51 16.67 12.32 0.58
CA THR A 51 16.84 13.37 1.59
C THR A 51 18.20 13.24 2.29
N HIS A 52 18.57 12.04 2.73
CA HIS A 52 19.86 11.81 3.38
C HIS A 52 21.03 12.09 2.45
N PHE A 53 20.91 11.73 1.19
CA PHE A 53 21.92 12.03 0.18
C PHE A 53 22.15 13.55 0.02
N ARG A 54 21.07 14.32 -0.06
CA ARG A 54 21.14 15.78 -0.13
C ARG A 54 21.83 16.41 1.09
N ASN A 55 21.62 15.81 2.26
CA ASN A 55 22.17 16.29 3.52
C ASN A 55 23.60 15.77 3.77
N GLY A 56 24.14 14.93 2.89
CA GLY A 56 25.46 14.32 3.06
C GLY A 56 25.53 13.25 4.13
N ASP A 57 24.37 12.73 4.59
CA ASP A 57 24.28 11.71 5.64
C ASP A 57 24.25 10.32 5.00
N LEU A 58 25.41 9.88 4.52
CA LEU A 58 25.53 8.64 3.75
C LEU A 58 25.31 7.39 4.60
N ASP A 59 25.69 7.43 5.88
CA ASP A 59 25.52 6.29 6.79
C ASP A 59 24.06 5.96 7.01
N ALA A 60 23.17 6.95 6.99
CA ALA A 60 21.73 6.75 7.15
C ALA A 60 21.10 6.05 5.93
N ILE A 61 21.76 6.06 4.78
CA ILE A 61 21.27 5.41 3.55
C ILE A 61 21.44 3.89 3.62
N ILE A 62 22.46 3.39 4.27
CA ILE A 62 22.80 1.97 4.29
C ILE A 62 21.64 1.08 4.78
N PRO A 63 21.01 1.34 5.95
CA PRO A 63 19.91 0.50 6.40
C PRO A 63 18.69 0.57 5.48
N LEU A 64 18.43 1.70 4.84
CA LEU A 64 17.33 1.86 3.89
C LEU A 64 17.59 1.07 2.60
N ALA A 65 18.80 1.11 2.09
CA ALA A 65 19.21 0.33 0.92
C ALA A 65 19.11 -1.18 1.20
N LYS A 66 19.46 -1.62 2.40
CA LYS A 66 19.31 -3.02 2.83
C LYS A 66 17.83 -3.47 2.83
N GLN A 67 16.93 -2.62 3.30
CA GLN A 67 15.49 -2.91 3.28
C GLN A 67 14.98 -3.07 1.85
N ILE A 68 15.42 -2.22 0.92
CA ILE A 68 15.06 -2.31 -0.50
C ILE A 68 15.58 -3.61 -1.10
N ARG A 69 16.82 -3.99 -0.80
CA ARG A 69 17.40 -5.27 -1.24
C ARG A 69 16.62 -6.45 -0.70
N ASP A 70 16.32 -6.46 0.60
CA ASP A 70 15.61 -7.56 1.23
C ASP A 70 14.21 -7.74 0.62
N TRP A 71 13.52 -6.64 0.31
CA TRP A 71 12.26 -6.71 -0.41
C TRP A 71 12.44 -7.27 -1.82
N ALA A 72 13.44 -6.82 -2.57
CA ALA A 72 13.71 -7.33 -3.92
C ALA A 72 13.94 -8.84 -3.93
N GLU A 73 14.65 -9.37 -2.95
CA GLU A 73 14.90 -10.80 -2.81
C GLU A 73 13.62 -11.60 -2.49
N LYS A 74 12.73 -11.03 -1.70
CA LYS A 74 11.45 -11.67 -1.32
C LYS A 74 10.37 -11.52 -2.39
N MET A 75 10.47 -10.50 -3.22
CA MET A 75 9.41 -10.07 -4.13
C MET A 75 8.79 -11.21 -4.95
N PRO A 76 9.55 -12.13 -5.56
CA PRO A 76 8.95 -13.20 -6.35
C PRO A 76 7.95 -14.06 -5.57
N ALA A 77 8.19 -14.30 -4.29
CA ALA A 77 7.30 -15.10 -3.43
C ALA A 77 5.94 -14.40 -3.17
N TYR A 78 5.86 -13.10 -3.39
CA TYR A 78 4.63 -12.31 -3.21
C TYR A 78 3.77 -12.24 -4.48
N PHE A 79 4.15 -12.94 -5.53
CA PHE A 79 3.40 -13.07 -6.78
C PHE A 79 3.04 -14.50 -7.08
N PRO A 80 2.36 -15.23 -6.16
CA PRO A 80 1.91 -16.58 -6.45
C PRO A 80 0.88 -16.58 -7.58
N ALA A 81 0.74 -17.71 -8.27
CA ALA A 81 -0.27 -17.85 -9.32
C ALA A 81 -1.67 -17.51 -8.78
N GLY A 82 -2.45 -16.78 -9.57
CA GLY A 82 -3.80 -16.37 -9.19
C GLY A 82 -3.87 -15.12 -8.32
N SER A 83 -2.75 -14.43 -8.06
CA SER A 83 -2.73 -13.20 -7.26
C SER A 83 -2.85 -11.92 -8.10
N ASP A 84 -3.44 -12.00 -9.27
CA ASP A 84 -3.67 -10.90 -10.20
C ASP A 84 -5.07 -10.27 -10.09
N GLY A 85 -5.90 -10.75 -9.16
CA GLY A 85 -7.22 -10.20 -8.90
C GLY A 85 -7.20 -8.73 -8.46
N LYS A 86 -8.28 -7.99 -8.79
CA LYS A 86 -8.42 -6.59 -8.35
C LYS A 86 -8.31 -6.50 -6.82
N PRO A 87 -7.66 -5.45 -6.27
CA PRO A 87 -7.19 -4.25 -6.96
C PRO A 87 -5.75 -4.32 -7.50
N SER A 88 -5.19 -5.52 -7.70
CA SER A 88 -3.85 -5.66 -8.28
C SER A 88 -3.82 -5.06 -9.70
N GLU A 89 -2.76 -4.30 -9.98
CA GLU A 89 -2.45 -3.77 -11.31
C GLU A 89 -1.33 -4.57 -12.00
N ALA A 90 -0.94 -5.71 -11.40
CA ALA A 90 0.09 -6.55 -11.96
C ALA A 90 -0.32 -7.09 -13.33
N SER A 91 0.59 -7.00 -14.30
CA SER A 91 0.37 -7.54 -15.64
C SER A 91 0.35 -9.08 -15.61
N PRO A 92 -0.55 -9.74 -16.37
CA PRO A 92 -0.54 -11.19 -16.49
C PRO A 92 0.79 -11.78 -16.97
N GLN A 93 1.60 -11.00 -17.65
CA GLN A 93 2.93 -11.41 -18.14
C GLN A 93 3.90 -11.73 -17.01
N ILE A 94 3.69 -11.23 -15.80
CA ILE A 94 4.50 -11.59 -14.62
C ILE A 94 4.49 -13.10 -14.39
N TRP A 95 3.40 -13.79 -14.69
CA TRP A 95 3.28 -15.23 -14.48
C TRP A 95 3.65 -16.08 -15.69
N SER A 96 3.71 -15.48 -16.88
CA SER A 96 4.01 -16.19 -18.13
C SER A 96 5.43 -15.96 -18.66
N ASP A 97 6.04 -14.84 -18.31
CA ASP A 97 7.35 -14.40 -18.82
C ASP A 97 8.15 -13.72 -17.69
N PHE A 98 8.44 -14.51 -16.68
CA PHE A 98 9.16 -14.02 -15.48
C PHE A 98 10.67 -14.12 -15.62
#